data_65ee326b5071f39d6596a6f48c2905ae
#
_entry.id   65ee326b5071f39d6596a6f48c2905ae
#
_cell.length_a   1.000
_cell.length_b   1.000
_cell.length_c   1.000
_cell.angle_alpha   90.00
_cell.angle_beta   90.00
_cell.angle_gamma   90.00
#
_symmetry.space_group_name_H-M   'P 1'
#
loop_
_entity.id
_entity.type
_entity.pdbx_description
1 polymer ?
#
loop_
_entity_poly.entity_id
_entity_poly.type
_entity_poly.pdbx_seq_one_letter_code
_entity_poly.pdbx_strand_id
1 'polypeptide(L)'
;YKRQHQGCFDLSYLSMIPNMTVMAPKNKWELSDMMKFAVSYDGPIAVRYPRGEAYDGLEEFREPIVRGRSEMIYRGKGIALLAVGSMVKTAEAVRKKLLEDGDNPTLVNARFVKPLDKKMLDSLAKDHEVIVTMEENVKSGGFGSAVVEYLHTAYPEVQVLSAALPDVFMEHGSPEKLKEKAGIDAGSIYNRIKEAR
;
A
#
# COMPACT_ATOMS: atom_id res chain seq x y z
N TYR A 1 23.57 6.67 14.12
CA TYR A 1 23.96 8.04 14.00
C TYR A 1 23.12 8.92 13.07
N LYS A 2 22.68 8.47 11.91
CA LYS A 2 21.74 9.19 11.03
C LYS A 2 20.40 8.48 10.95
N ARG A 3 19.77 8.22 12.09
CA ARG A 3 18.42 7.62 12.16
C ARG A 3 17.29 8.64 12.02
N GLN A 4 17.62 9.93 11.92
CA GLN A 4 16.68 11.05 11.99
C GLN A 4 15.85 11.25 10.71
N HIS A 5 16.34 10.77 9.55
CA HIS A 5 15.68 10.96 8.26
C HIS A 5 15.33 9.61 7.62
N GLN A 6 14.49 8.84 8.31
CA GLN A 6 13.93 7.61 7.77
C GLN A 6 12.51 7.89 7.30
N GLY A 7 12.24 7.66 6.00
CA GLY A 7 10.91 7.81 5.41
C GLY A 7 9.90 6.73 5.81
N CYS A 8 10.08 6.12 6.98
CA CYS A 8 9.19 5.07 7.50
C CYS A 8 8.06 5.58 8.41
N PHE A 9 8.00 6.89 8.64
CA PHE A 9 6.97 7.55 9.47
C PHE A 9 6.12 8.55 8.67
N ASP A 10 6.49 8.78 7.42
CA ASP A 10 5.97 9.90 6.61
C ASP A 10 4.47 9.79 6.39
N LEU A 11 3.97 8.60 6.09
CA LEU A 11 2.55 8.39 5.84
C LEU A 11 1.72 8.64 7.10
N SER A 12 2.25 8.30 8.27
CA SER A 12 1.58 8.52 9.55
C SER A 12 1.46 10.00 9.88
N TYR A 13 2.58 10.75 9.95
CA TYR A 13 2.51 12.16 10.37
C TYR A 13 1.86 13.06 9.31
N LEU A 14 2.02 12.79 8.00
CA LEU A 14 1.33 13.53 6.96
C LEU A 14 -0.18 13.30 6.98
N SER A 15 -0.62 12.10 7.34
CA SER A 15 -2.04 11.79 7.43
C SER A 15 -2.76 12.52 8.56
N MET A 16 -2.05 12.97 9.60
CA MET A 16 -2.63 13.75 10.70
C MET A 16 -2.93 15.21 10.31
N ILE A 17 -2.28 15.73 9.26
CA ILE A 17 -2.44 17.14 8.86
C ILE A 17 -3.79 17.33 8.16
N PRO A 18 -4.68 18.23 8.63
CA PRO A 18 -5.95 18.52 7.98
C PRO A 18 -5.77 18.94 6.50
N ASN A 19 -6.69 18.52 5.65
CA ASN A 19 -6.73 18.81 4.20
C ASN A 19 -5.53 18.30 3.38
N MET A 20 -4.52 17.70 4.01
CA MET A 20 -3.37 17.12 3.29
C MET A 20 -3.84 15.99 2.36
N THR A 21 -3.36 16.02 1.12
CA THR A 21 -3.43 14.89 0.20
C THR A 21 -2.09 14.16 0.20
N VAL A 22 -2.10 12.85 0.41
CA VAL A 22 -0.88 12.02 0.46
C VAL A 22 -1.01 10.91 -0.57
N MET A 23 -0.08 10.84 -1.50
CA MET A 23 -0.05 9.82 -2.55
C MET A 23 1.33 9.20 -2.72
N ALA A 24 1.36 7.96 -3.22
CA ALA A 24 2.59 7.22 -3.44
C ALA A 24 2.50 6.41 -4.75
N PRO A 25 3.38 6.67 -5.73
CA PRO A 25 3.37 6.00 -7.03
C PRO A 25 3.91 4.57 -6.94
N LYS A 26 3.31 3.66 -7.73
CA LYS A 26 3.77 2.27 -7.85
C LYS A 26 5.02 2.11 -8.73
N ASN A 27 5.17 2.97 -9.74
CA ASN A 27 6.23 2.88 -10.74
C ASN A 27 6.65 4.26 -11.28
N LYS A 28 7.63 4.28 -12.19
CA LYS A 28 8.20 5.52 -12.78
C LYS A 28 7.18 6.36 -13.58
N TRP A 29 6.27 5.69 -14.28
CA TRP A 29 5.25 6.40 -15.08
C TRP A 29 4.20 7.06 -14.20
N GLU A 30 3.72 6.33 -13.20
CA GLU A 30 2.77 6.88 -12.24
C GLU A 30 3.39 8.03 -11.43
N LEU A 31 4.70 7.97 -11.10
CA LEU A 31 5.39 9.10 -10.49
C LEU A 31 5.31 10.35 -11.39
N SER A 32 5.57 10.21 -12.69
CA SER A 32 5.45 11.32 -13.63
C SER A 32 4.04 11.90 -13.68
N ASP A 33 3.03 11.03 -13.70
CA ASP A 33 1.62 11.44 -13.76
C ASP A 33 1.16 12.08 -12.44
N MET A 34 1.61 11.55 -11.29
CA MET A 34 1.36 12.15 -9.98
C MET A 34 2.02 13.51 -9.81
N MET A 35 3.23 13.72 -10.36
CA MET A 35 3.88 15.04 -10.35
C MET A 35 3.09 16.06 -11.18
N LYS A 36 2.59 15.69 -12.37
CA LYS A 36 1.71 16.56 -13.17
C LYS A 36 0.43 16.90 -12.41
N PHE A 37 -0.19 15.90 -11.77
CA PHE A 37 -1.36 16.10 -10.94
C PHE A 37 -1.06 17.06 -9.77
N ALA A 38 0.08 16.89 -9.07
CA ALA A 38 0.45 17.72 -7.94
C ALA A 38 0.65 19.20 -8.32
N VAL A 39 1.23 19.48 -9.50
CA VAL A 39 1.43 20.86 -9.99
C VAL A 39 0.09 21.56 -10.25
N SER A 40 -0.93 20.83 -10.68
CA SER A 40 -2.26 21.39 -10.98
C SER A 40 -3.23 21.35 -9.81
N TYR A 41 -2.83 20.74 -8.68
CA TYR A 41 -3.69 20.55 -7.53
C TYR A 41 -3.71 21.81 -6.63
N ASP A 42 -4.92 22.30 -6.34
CA ASP A 42 -5.13 23.44 -5.42
C ASP A 42 -5.33 22.92 -4.00
N GLY A 43 -4.23 22.82 -3.26
CA GLY A 43 -4.22 22.38 -1.86
C GLY A 43 -2.90 21.74 -1.42
N PRO A 44 -2.75 21.43 -0.12
CA PRO A 44 -1.55 20.79 0.39
C PRO A 44 -1.49 19.33 -0.11
N ILE A 45 -0.37 18.98 -0.74
CA ILE A 45 -0.16 17.65 -1.32
C ILE A 45 1.27 17.15 -1.06
N ALA A 46 1.38 15.86 -0.78
CA ALA A 46 2.64 15.15 -0.64
C ALA A 46 2.70 13.95 -1.57
N VAL A 47 3.82 13.80 -2.28
CA VAL A 47 4.13 12.63 -3.10
C VAL A 47 5.28 11.86 -2.45
N ARG A 48 5.00 10.68 -1.92
CA ARG A 48 6.01 9.84 -1.25
C ARG A 48 6.50 8.78 -2.22
N TYR A 49 7.78 8.80 -2.54
CA TYR A 49 8.43 7.80 -3.39
C TYR A 49 9.78 7.35 -2.78
N PRO A 50 10.24 6.12 -3.04
CA PRO A 50 11.47 5.59 -2.47
C PRO A 50 12.70 6.25 -3.09
N ARG A 51 13.81 6.20 -2.35
CA ARG A 51 15.15 6.50 -2.90
C ARG A 51 15.64 5.29 -3.70
N GLY A 52 16.26 5.53 -4.85
CA GLY A 52 16.83 4.50 -5.72
C GLY A 52 16.10 4.39 -7.04
N GLU A 53 16.26 3.25 -7.71
CA GLU A 53 15.61 3.00 -9.00
C GLU A 53 14.11 2.81 -8.84
N ALA A 54 13.35 3.47 -9.71
CA ALA A 54 11.91 3.31 -9.76
C ALA A 54 11.56 1.97 -10.43
N TYR A 55 10.52 1.32 -9.92
CA TYR A 55 9.99 0.12 -10.55
C TYR A 55 9.50 0.44 -11.97
N ASP A 56 9.82 -0.45 -12.93
CA ASP A 56 9.50 -0.32 -14.35
C ASP A 56 8.54 -1.39 -14.88
N GLY A 57 7.88 -2.13 -13.97
CA GLY A 57 6.77 -3.02 -14.31
C GLY A 57 5.42 -2.32 -14.26
N LEU A 58 4.37 -3.03 -14.71
CA LEU A 58 2.97 -2.59 -14.71
C LEU A 58 2.74 -1.28 -15.51
N GLU A 59 3.46 -1.12 -16.64
CA GLU A 59 3.32 0.05 -17.52
C GLU A 59 1.92 0.13 -18.15
N GLU A 60 1.33 -1.01 -18.45
CA GLU A 60 0.01 -1.16 -19.04
C GLU A 60 -1.13 -0.66 -18.13
N PHE A 61 -0.89 -0.65 -16.80
CA PHE A 61 -1.83 -0.13 -15.82
C PHE A 61 -1.53 1.35 -15.56
N ARG A 62 -2.24 2.22 -16.27
CA ARG A 62 -2.00 3.66 -16.26
C ARG A 62 -3.30 4.47 -16.33
N GLU A 63 -4.24 4.15 -15.44
CA GLU A 63 -5.45 4.96 -15.30
C GLU A 63 -5.12 6.40 -14.89
N PRO A 64 -5.86 7.41 -15.34
CA PRO A 64 -5.66 8.81 -14.92
C PRO A 64 -5.63 8.97 -13.40
N ILE A 65 -4.78 9.88 -12.93
CA ILE A 65 -4.73 10.20 -11.49
C ILE A 65 -5.95 11.04 -11.12
N VAL A 66 -6.80 10.47 -10.28
CA VAL A 66 -7.98 11.16 -9.72
C VAL A 66 -7.87 11.11 -8.20
N ARG A 67 -8.05 12.25 -7.55
CA ARG A 67 -7.89 12.38 -6.09
C ARG A 67 -8.72 11.34 -5.33
N GLY A 68 -8.05 10.58 -4.46
CA GLY A 68 -8.67 9.57 -3.62
C GLY A 68 -9.22 8.35 -4.39
N ARG A 69 -8.67 8.06 -5.58
CA ARG A 69 -9.03 6.88 -6.36
C ARG A 69 -7.86 5.92 -6.46
N SER A 70 -8.12 4.70 -6.08
CA SER A 70 -7.23 3.55 -6.26
C SER A 70 -7.34 3.01 -7.69
N GLU A 71 -6.38 2.20 -8.10
CA GLU A 71 -6.35 1.53 -9.40
C GLU A 71 -6.42 0.01 -9.21
N MET A 72 -7.37 -0.62 -9.87
CA MET A 72 -7.49 -2.08 -9.92
C MET A 72 -6.45 -2.64 -10.90
N ILE A 73 -5.43 -3.34 -10.41
CA ILE A 73 -4.42 -3.99 -11.26
C ILE A 73 -4.96 -5.35 -11.73
N TYR A 74 -5.33 -6.22 -10.81
CA TYR A 74 -5.89 -7.54 -11.13
C TYR A 74 -7.13 -7.80 -10.29
N ARG A 75 -8.19 -8.26 -10.92
CA ARG A 75 -9.40 -8.68 -10.23
C ARG A 75 -9.36 -10.16 -9.89
N GLY A 76 -9.71 -10.50 -8.69
CA GLY A 76 -9.81 -11.87 -8.17
C GLY A 76 -10.91 -11.98 -7.13
N LYS A 77 -10.77 -12.90 -6.16
CA LYS A 77 -11.74 -13.12 -5.06
C LYS A 77 -11.04 -13.71 -3.82
N GLY A 78 -11.76 -13.64 -2.70
CA GLY A 78 -11.33 -14.19 -1.41
C GLY A 78 -10.27 -13.36 -0.71
N ILE A 79 -9.17 -13.06 -1.39
CA ILE A 79 -8.06 -12.24 -0.87
C ILE A 79 -7.90 -10.98 -1.71
N ALA A 80 -7.79 -9.82 -1.08
CA ALA A 80 -7.41 -8.57 -1.72
C ALA A 80 -6.07 -8.06 -1.19
N LEU A 81 -5.11 -7.84 -2.08
CA LEU A 81 -3.83 -7.21 -1.79
C LEU A 81 -3.95 -5.71 -2.11
N LEU A 82 -3.94 -4.87 -1.09
CA LEU A 82 -4.10 -3.42 -1.19
C LEU A 82 -2.78 -2.75 -0.83
N ALA A 83 -1.99 -2.38 -1.84
CA ALA A 83 -0.61 -1.96 -1.68
C ALA A 83 -0.40 -0.46 -1.98
N VAL A 84 0.49 0.17 -1.22
CA VAL A 84 0.88 1.57 -1.36
C VAL A 84 2.27 1.69 -1.98
N GLY A 85 2.38 2.44 -3.06
CA GLY A 85 3.65 2.83 -3.67
C GLY A 85 4.53 1.64 -4.06
N SER A 86 5.78 1.63 -3.62
CA SER A 86 6.74 0.55 -3.89
C SER A 86 6.29 -0.85 -3.44
N MET A 87 5.35 -0.95 -2.52
CA MET A 87 4.82 -2.24 -2.07
C MET A 87 3.93 -2.91 -3.11
N VAL A 88 3.51 -2.22 -4.17
CA VAL A 88 2.78 -2.84 -5.30
C VAL A 88 3.64 -3.90 -5.99
N LYS A 89 4.94 -3.67 -6.17
CA LYS A 89 5.89 -4.68 -6.67
C LYS A 89 5.97 -5.91 -5.75
N THR A 90 5.97 -5.70 -4.43
CA THR A 90 5.96 -6.80 -3.46
C THR A 90 4.63 -7.56 -3.50
N ALA A 91 3.51 -6.84 -3.62
CA ALA A 91 2.18 -7.42 -3.72
C ALA A 91 2.00 -8.27 -4.99
N GLU A 92 2.60 -7.85 -6.10
CA GLU A 92 2.63 -8.66 -7.33
C GLU A 92 3.37 -9.99 -7.12
N ALA A 93 4.50 -9.97 -6.41
CA ALA A 93 5.24 -11.19 -6.07
C ALA A 93 4.45 -12.10 -5.10
N VAL A 94 3.73 -11.53 -4.12
CA VAL A 94 2.80 -12.28 -3.24
C VAL A 94 1.69 -12.90 -4.06
N ARG A 95 1.07 -12.12 -4.96
CA ARG A 95 0.01 -12.59 -5.85
C ARG A 95 0.46 -13.79 -6.69
N LYS A 96 1.67 -13.75 -7.26
CA LYS A 96 2.23 -14.85 -8.03
C LYS A 96 2.32 -16.14 -7.22
N LYS A 97 2.81 -16.08 -5.97
CA LYS A 97 2.86 -17.26 -5.07
C LYS A 97 1.46 -17.80 -4.76
N LEU A 98 0.49 -16.95 -4.50
CA LEU A 98 -0.89 -17.37 -4.24
C LEU A 98 -1.54 -18.02 -5.47
N LEU A 99 -1.24 -17.53 -6.69
CA LEU A 99 -1.70 -18.14 -7.94
C LEU A 99 -1.13 -19.57 -8.12
N GLU A 100 0.13 -19.80 -7.73
CA GLU A 100 0.76 -21.13 -7.77
C GLU A 100 0.03 -22.13 -6.84
N ASP A 101 -0.59 -21.63 -5.77
CA ASP A 101 -1.45 -22.43 -4.85
C ASP A 101 -2.91 -22.60 -5.34
N GLY A 102 -3.27 -22.00 -6.48
CA GLY A 102 -4.63 -22.00 -7.02
C GLY A 102 -5.55 -20.89 -6.49
N ASP A 103 -5.07 -20.01 -5.63
CA ASP A 103 -5.78 -18.79 -5.24
C ASP A 103 -5.69 -17.73 -6.36
N ASN A 104 -6.74 -16.93 -6.54
CA ASN A 104 -6.72 -15.81 -7.49
C ASN A 104 -7.00 -14.49 -6.76
N PRO A 105 -6.01 -13.91 -6.07
CA PRO A 105 -6.22 -12.70 -5.29
C PRO A 105 -6.38 -11.46 -6.17
N THR A 106 -7.20 -10.53 -5.72
CA THR A 106 -7.27 -9.17 -6.24
C THR A 106 -6.00 -8.40 -5.88
N LEU A 107 -5.48 -7.59 -6.80
CA LEU A 107 -4.40 -6.63 -6.53
C LEU A 107 -4.85 -5.21 -6.84
N VAL A 108 -4.74 -4.34 -5.86
CA VAL A 108 -5.09 -2.92 -5.95
C VAL A 108 -3.89 -2.06 -5.60
N ASN A 109 -3.58 -1.13 -6.46
CA ASN A 109 -2.69 -0.01 -6.16
C ASN A 109 -3.50 1.09 -5.46
N ALA A 110 -3.25 1.31 -4.19
CA ALA A 110 -4.00 2.26 -3.38
C ALA A 110 -3.80 3.72 -3.83
N ARG A 111 -2.65 4.05 -4.42
CA ARG A 111 -2.26 5.38 -4.89
C ARG A 111 -2.29 6.46 -3.82
N PHE A 112 -3.44 6.61 -3.13
CA PHE A 112 -3.67 7.62 -2.11
C PHE A 112 -3.74 7.00 -0.72
N VAL A 113 -2.89 7.48 0.17
CA VAL A 113 -2.96 7.19 1.60
C VAL A 113 -4.04 8.07 2.24
N LYS A 114 -4.15 9.31 1.74
CA LYS A 114 -5.17 10.27 2.15
C LYS A 114 -5.59 11.16 0.95
N PRO A 115 -6.89 11.26 0.65
CA PRO A 115 -7.98 10.52 1.27
C PRO A 115 -8.01 9.04 0.85
N LEU A 116 -8.60 8.17 1.69
CA LEU A 116 -8.86 6.78 1.35
C LEU A 116 -9.90 6.67 0.22
N ASP A 117 -9.73 5.71 -0.66
CA ASP A 117 -10.76 5.30 -1.63
C ASP A 117 -11.79 4.39 -0.96
N LYS A 118 -12.74 5.00 -0.27
CA LYS A 118 -13.81 4.28 0.42
C LYS A 118 -14.64 3.42 -0.52
N LYS A 119 -14.87 3.88 -1.77
CA LYS A 119 -15.62 3.10 -2.77
C LYS A 119 -14.89 1.81 -3.17
N MET A 120 -13.57 1.88 -3.31
CA MET A 120 -12.76 0.69 -3.55
C MET A 120 -12.83 -0.25 -2.34
N LEU A 121 -12.68 0.27 -1.12
CA LEU A 121 -12.76 -0.52 0.11
C LEU A 121 -14.13 -1.21 0.26
N ASP A 122 -15.22 -0.50 0.00
CA ASP A 122 -16.58 -1.07 0.01
C ASP A 122 -16.76 -2.19 -1.01
N SER A 123 -16.17 -2.03 -2.19
CA SER A 123 -16.19 -3.08 -3.22
C SER A 123 -15.36 -4.29 -2.82
N LEU A 124 -14.17 -4.08 -2.26
CA LEU A 124 -13.32 -5.18 -1.79
C LEU A 124 -13.98 -5.93 -0.63
N ALA A 125 -14.57 -5.24 0.33
CA ALA A 125 -15.20 -5.85 1.49
C ALA A 125 -16.37 -6.78 1.14
N LYS A 126 -17.07 -6.53 0.04
CA LYS A 126 -18.18 -7.38 -0.43
C LYS A 126 -17.74 -8.68 -1.07
N ASP A 127 -16.56 -8.68 -1.69
CA ASP A 127 -16.10 -9.78 -2.54
C ASP A 127 -14.90 -10.55 -1.92
N HIS A 128 -14.39 -10.10 -0.76
CA HIS A 128 -13.18 -10.66 -0.15
C HIS A 128 -13.33 -10.86 1.35
N GLU A 129 -12.88 -12.00 1.83
CA GLU A 129 -12.85 -12.35 3.25
C GLU A 129 -11.64 -11.74 3.97
N VAL A 130 -10.53 -11.60 3.22
CA VAL A 130 -9.26 -11.10 3.73
C VAL A 130 -8.76 -9.93 2.87
N ILE A 131 -8.50 -8.79 3.50
CA ILE A 131 -7.83 -7.64 2.87
C ILE A 131 -6.45 -7.47 3.51
N VAL A 132 -5.40 -7.51 2.69
CA VAL A 132 -4.01 -7.34 3.13
C VAL A 132 -3.55 -5.95 2.74
N THR A 133 -3.35 -5.07 3.72
CA THR A 133 -2.75 -3.74 3.48
C THR A 133 -1.24 -3.85 3.50
N MET A 134 -0.57 -3.21 2.56
CA MET A 134 0.88 -3.31 2.39
C MET A 134 1.50 -1.92 2.24
N GLU A 135 2.36 -1.54 3.18
CA GLU A 135 3.00 -0.22 3.23
C GLU A 135 4.44 -0.26 3.78
N GLU A 136 5.31 0.61 3.31
CA GLU A 136 6.66 0.86 3.89
C GLU A 136 6.60 1.99 4.91
N ASN A 137 5.72 1.88 5.89
CA ASN A 137 5.52 2.83 6.97
C ASN A 137 5.27 2.07 8.27
N VAL A 138 5.48 2.69 9.41
CA VAL A 138 5.12 2.08 10.70
C VAL A 138 3.62 1.80 10.74
N LYS A 139 3.25 0.71 11.41
CA LYS A 139 1.87 0.28 11.53
C LYS A 139 0.98 1.35 12.18
N SER A 140 1.51 2.00 13.23
CA SER A 140 0.77 3.01 14.00
C SER A 140 0.47 4.26 13.17
N GLY A 141 -0.82 4.58 13.00
CA GLY A 141 -1.27 5.74 12.24
C GLY A 141 -0.97 5.67 10.73
N GLY A 142 -0.52 4.53 10.21
CA GLY A 142 -0.25 4.31 8.80
C GLY A 142 -1.51 4.06 7.97
N PHE A 143 -1.31 3.75 6.69
CA PHE A 143 -2.38 3.45 5.74
C PHE A 143 -3.25 2.29 6.22
N GLY A 144 -2.62 1.18 6.64
CA GLY A 144 -3.34 0.00 7.14
C GLY A 144 -4.20 0.31 8.36
N SER A 145 -3.74 1.18 9.27
CA SER A 145 -4.54 1.61 10.42
C SER A 145 -5.81 2.35 10.00
N ALA A 146 -5.71 3.26 9.02
CA ALA A 146 -6.87 3.99 8.50
C ALA A 146 -7.85 3.07 7.75
N VAL A 147 -7.35 2.05 7.04
CA VAL A 147 -8.19 1.04 6.38
C VAL A 147 -8.92 0.19 7.43
N VAL A 148 -8.21 -0.27 8.48
CA VAL A 148 -8.82 -1.03 9.60
C VAL A 148 -9.92 -0.21 10.27
N GLU A 149 -9.66 1.06 10.60
CA GLU A 149 -10.64 1.95 11.24
C GLU A 149 -11.92 2.07 10.39
N TYR A 150 -11.77 2.26 9.09
CA TYR A 150 -12.89 2.35 8.17
C TYR A 150 -13.67 1.04 8.05
N LEU A 151 -12.98 -0.07 7.78
CA LEU A 151 -13.61 -1.37 7.54
C LEU A 151 -14.23 -1.95 8.81
N HIS A 152 -13.58 -1.82 9.97
CA HIS A 152 -14.12 -2.32 11.23
C HIS A 152 -15.50 -1.72 11.56
N THR A 153 -15.74 -0.47 11.18
CA THR A 153 -17.04 0.19 11.39
C THR A 153 -18.09 -0.27 10.38
N ALA A 154 -17.71 -0.42 9.11
CA ALA A 154 -18.64 -0.69 8.01
C ALA A 154 -18.80 -2.20 7.68
N TYR A 155 -17.75 -2.99 7.89
CA TYR A 155 -17.66 -4.40 7.50
C TYR A 155 -16.84 -5.18 8.56
N PRO A 156 -17.37 -5.37 9.77
CA PRO A 156 -16.65 -5.97 10.90
C PRO A 156 -16.25 -7.44 10.67
N GLU A 157 -16.89 -8.13 9.73
CA GLU A 157 -16.61 -9.51 9.34
C GLU A 157 -15.38 -9.66 8.46
N VAL A 158 -14.91 -8.58 7.82
CA VAL A 158 -13.75 -8.63 6.93
C VAL A 158 -12.48 -8.63 7.75
N GLN A 159 -11.66 -9.66 7.57
CA GLN A 159 -10.35 -9.73 8.20
C GLN A 159 -9.35 -8.81 7.50
N VAL A 160 -8.68 -7.94 8.27
CA VAL A 160 -7.62 -7.08 7.73
C VAL A 160 -6.27 -7.50 8.28
N LEU A 161 -5.35 -7.89 7.39
CA LEU A 161 -3.95 -8.16 7.72
C LEU A 161 -3.10 -6.96 7.32
N SER A 162 -2.36 -6.38 8.27
CA SER A 162 -1.48 -5.24 7.98
C SER A 162 -0.04 -5.71 7.82
N ALA A 163 0.53 -5.55 6.63
CA ALA A 163 1.96 -5.67 6.35
C ALA A 163 2.59 -4.28 6.38
N ALA A 164 3.13 -3.91 7.53
CA ALA A 164 3.71 -2.60 7.83
C ALA A 164 4.94 -2.76 8.73
N LEU A 165 5.77 -1.74 8.82
CA LEU A 165 6.94 -1.73 9.67
C LEU A 165 6.54 -1.76 11.16
N PRO A 166 7.32 -2.47 12.01
CA PRO A 166 7.12 -2.44 13.44
C PRO A 166 7.45 -1.04 14.01
N ASP A 167 6.95 -0.75 15.21
CA ASP A 167 7.19 0.51 15.92
C ASP A 167 8.59 0.55 16.55
N VAL A 168 9.60 0.53 15.69
CA VAL A 168 11.02 0.61 16.05
C VAL A 168 11.80 1.39 15.00
N PHE A 169 12.91 2.02 15.42
CA PHE A 169 13.84 2.59 14.45
C PHE A 169 14.53 1.49 13.66
N MET A 170 14.35 1.51 12.36
CA MET A 170 14.99 0.54 11.46
C MET A 170 16.51 0.75 11.44
N GLU A 171 17.26 -0.35 11.39
CA GLU A 171 18.70 -0.32 11.24
C GLU A 171 19.12 0.07 9.82
N HIS A 172 20.42 0.30 9.59
CA HIS A 172 20.96 0.48 8.26
C HIS A 172 21.10 -0.87 7.54
N GLY A 173 20.72 -0.92 6.28
CA GLY A 173 20.81 -2.14 5.46
C GLY A 173 20.25 -1.92 4.06
N SER A 174 20.36 -2.92 3.20
CA SER A 174 19.67 -2.88 1.92
C SER A 174 18.14 -2.96 2.13
N PRO A 175 17.35 -2.32 1.29
CA PRO A 175 15.88 -2.34 1.42
C PRO A 175 15.30 -3.75 1.51
N GLU A 176 15.86 -4.71 0.75
CA GLU A 176 15.42 -6.11 0.72
C GLU A 176 15.60 -6.78 2.09
N LYS A 177 16.82 -6.69 2.69
CA LYS A 177 17.11 -7.25 4.01
C LYS A 177 16.27 -6.59 5.11
N LEU A 178 16.01 -5.29 4.99
CA LEU A 178 15.17 -4.58 5.95
C LEU A 178 13.71 -5.02 5.84
N LYS A 179 13.20 -5.27 4.63
CA LYS A 179 11.86 -5.83 4.43
C LYS A 179 11.71 -7.23 5.01
N GLU A 180 12.71 -8.11 4.79
CA GLU A 180 12.74 -9.45 5.39
C GLU A 180 12.72 -9.37 6.93
N LYS A 181 13.61 -8.56 7.51
CA LYS A 181 13.70 -8.35 8.96
C LYS A 181 12.39 -7.78 9.55
N ALA A 182 11.69 -6.94 8.80
CA ALA A 182 10.42 -6.36 9.21
C ALA A 182 9.21 -7.26 8.92
N GLY A 183 9.40 -8.38 8.22
CA GLY A 183 8.31 -9.30 7.83
C GLY A 183 7.33 -8.69 6.81
N ILE A 184 7.83 -7.78 5.96
CA ILE A 184 7.05 -7.15 4.88
C ILE A 184 7.58 -7.49 3.48
N ASP A 185 8.46 -8.48 3.37
CA ASP A 185 8.83 -9.11 2.10
C ASP A 185 7.72 -10.05 1.60
N ALA A 186 7.84 -10.47 0.33
CA ALA A 186 6.80 -11.28 -0.31
C ALA A 186 6.61 -12.66 0.34
N GLY A 187 7.69 -13.28 0.84
CA GLY A 187 7.63 -14.58 1.51
C GLY A 187 6.92 -14.51 2.86
N SER A 188 7.31 -13.55 3.68
CA SER A 188 6.72 -13.32 4.99
C SER A 188 5.22 -12.98 4.91
N ILE A 189 4.84 -12.12 3.97
CA ILE A 189 3.43 -11.74 3.76
C ILE A 189 2.62 -12.94 3.27
N TYR A 190 3.15 -13.71 2.31
CA TYR A 190 2.50 -14.92 1.82
C TYR A 190 2.23 -15.92 2.96
N ASN A 191 3.24 -16.22 3.80
CA ASN A 191 3.09 -17.14 4.93
C ASN A 191 2.01 -16.66 5.92
N ARG A 192 2.00 -15.37 6.26
CA ARG A 192 0.97 -14.78 7.15
C ARG A 192 -0.45 -14.88 6.56
N ILE A 193 -0.60 -14.78 5.24
CA ILE A 193 -1.90 -14.99 4.58
C ILE A 193 -2.33 -16.45 4.72
N LYS A 194 -1.41 -17.40 4.53
CA LYS A 194 -1.72 -18.84 4.66
C LYS A 194 -2.06 -19.25 6.10
N GLU A 195 -1.43 -18.63 7.10
CA GLU A 195 -1.71 -18.87 8.52
C GLU A 195 -3.05 -18.28 8.97
N ALA A 196 -3.55 -17.26 8.30
CA ALA A 196 -4.77 -16.55 8.65
C ALA A 196 -6.03 -17.16 8.04
N ARG A 197 -5.89 -18.17 7.18
CA ARG A 197 -6.96 -18.93 6.48
C ARG A 197 -7.02 -20.35 6.96
#